data_f22c286818821164f441bcc617804b83
#
_entry.id   f22c286818821164f441bcc617804b83
#
_cell.length_a   1.000
_cell.length_b   1.000
_cell.length_c   1.000
_cell.angle_alpha   90.00
_cell.angle_beta   90.00
_cell.angle_gamma   90.00
#
_symmetry.space_group_name_H-M   'P 1'
#
loop_
_entity.id
_entity.type
_entity.pdbx_description
1 polymer ?
#
loop_
_entity_poly.entity_id
_entity_poly.type
_entity_poly.pdbx_seq_one_letter_code
_entity_poly.pdbx_strand_id
1 'polypeptide(L)'
;MIDISLEKNPLMQLNLLLWMSLKGRESWINPYFKNKGYEILVIEPEMTLPPRHVNVLNQNNIQFIDNPKPEVILINNEKKNFLTIECKNQCFNLDDKNTRSTKQANSFLVYNADLISESFGVEAKNFCGLLNYNFVKSDYLAKFTETIIEMGRNLGLLVNEKTNLPSTSYFSEKDNNLFLNFMDPNNSLSDIDFKNQVKVMNLEKDTIIAPLYLIPLDSSGETDEYGEIVFYKRLKSNFGVFLGQLDYSDNNEEIILDIETDILENVIKIWNTWSNAETKRFIRNKARNYLNKIISILAQNIEDYNYESINDGYSLNIEDKSTITELRKEFLKVEIKREDEAIKKHQLSLNLNEQ
;
A
#
# COMPACT_ATOMS: atom_id res chain seq x y z
N MET A 1 0.81 -1.87 -24.58
CA MET A 1 1.32 -2.54 -23.36
C MET A 1 1.65 -1.46 -22.37
N ILE A 2 1.05 -1.46 -21.19
CA ILE A 2 1.39 -0.50 -20.15
C ILE A 2 2.77 -0.92 -19.66
N ASP A 3 3.81 -0.16 -20.02
CA ASP A 3 5.13 -0.34 -19.44
C ASP A 3 5.15 0.24 -18.01
N ILE A 4 4.27 -0.30 -17.17
CA ILE A 4 4.49 -0.25 -15.74
C ILE A 4 5.51 -1.36 -15.54
N SER A 5 6.78 -1.01 -15.47
CA SER A 5 7.75 -1.98 -15.03
C SER A 5 7.37 -2.31 -13.58
N LEU A 6 6.62 -3.40 -13.43
CA LEU A 6 6.13 -3.93 -12.14
C LEU A 6 7.29 -4.02 -11.13
N GLU A 7 8.49 -4.16 -11.67
CA GLU A 7 9.75 -4.23 -10.95
C GLU A 7 10.17 -2.92 -10.28
N LYS A 8 9.75 -1.76 -10.80
CA LYS A 8 10.32 -0.44 -10.44
C LYS A 8 9.36 0.47 -9.69
N ASN A 9 8.10 0.06 -9.54
CA ASN A 9 7.08 0.85 -8.87
C ASN A 9 6.91 0.37 -7.43
N PRO A 10 7.29 1.16 -6.39
CA PRO A 10 7.18 0.76 -4.99
C PRO A 10 5.76 0.43 -4.57
N LEU A 11 4.77 1.20 -5.04
CA LEU A 11 3.36 0.93 -4.74
C LEU A 11 2.90 -0.41 -5.31
N MET A 12 3.31 -0.74 -6.55
CA MET A 12 3.00 -2.03 -7.14
C MET A 12 3.72 -3.18 -6.42
N GLN A 13 4.99 -3.00 -6.04
CA GLN A 13 5.73 -3.97 -5.24
C GLN A 13 5.00 -4.27 -3.93
N LEU A 14 4.58 -3.22 -3.21
CA LEU A 14 3.78 -3.37 -2.00
C LEU A 14 2.50 -4.16 -2.26
N ASN A 15 1.76 -3.81 -3.29
CA ASN A 15 0.52 -4.51 -3.65
C ASN A 15 0.75 -6.00 -3.95
N LEU A 16 1.81 -6.35 -4.69
CA LEU A 16 2.17 -7.75 -4.95
C LEU A 16 2.51 -8.51 -3.66
N LEU A 17 3.30 -7.89 -2.76
CA LEU A 17 3.66 -8.50 -1.47
C LEU A 17 2.44 -8.69 -0.57
N LEU A 18 1.51 -7.73 -0.57
CA LEU A 18 0.24 -7.86 0.13
C LEU A 18 -0.60 -9.02 -0.44
N TRP A 19 -0.71 -9.14 -1.77
CA TRP A 19 -1.39 -10.29 -2.40
C TRP A 19 -0.74 -11.62 -2.04
N MET A 20 0.59 -11.70 -2.00
CA MET A 20 1.33 -12.89 -1.58
C MET A 20 1.08 -13.25 -0.10
N SER A 21 0.57 -12.31 0.69
CA SER A 21 0.26 -12.45 2.13
C SER A 21 -1.22 -12.74 2.41
N LEU A 22 -2.09 -12.63 1.40
CA LEU A 22 -3.52 -12.86 1.54
C LEU A 22 -3.90 -14.27 1.05
N LYS A 23 -4.95 -14.84 1.63
CA LYS A 23 -5.58 -16.06 1.13
C LYS A 23 -6.41 -15.68 -0.10
N GLY A 24 -5.83 -15.76 -1.29
CA GLY A 24 -6.51 -15.45 -2.54
C GLY A 24 -7.68 -16.39 -2.82
N ARG A 25 -8.80 -15.86 -3.32
CA ARG A 25 -9.83 -16.64 -4.00
C ARG A 25 -9.41 -16.95 -5.44
N GLU A 26 -8.47 -16.20 -5.97
CA GLU A 26 -8.02 -16.23 -7.35
C GLU A 26 -6.59 -16.75 -7.42
N SER A 27 -6.37 -17.77 -8.23
CA SER A 27 -5.15 -18.56 -8.30
C SER A 27 -4.01 -17.93 -9.13
N TRP A 28 -4.14 -16.69 -9.57
CA TRP A 28 -3.18 -16.09 -10.49
C TRP A 28 -1.96 -15.43 -9.81
N ILE A 29 -2.07 -15.05 -8.52
CA ILE A 29 -0.92 -14.68 -7.70
C ILE A 29 -0.65 -15.77 -6.68
N ASN A 30 0.62 -16.19 -6.60
CA ASN A 30 1.07 -17.17 -5.62
C ASN A 30 0.99 -16.59 -4.20
N PRO A 31 0.14 -17.09 -3.30
CA PRO A 31 0.03 -16.60 -1.93
C PRO A 31 1.19 -17.14 -1.06
N TYR A 32 2.42 -16.88 -1.47
CA TYR A 32 3.62 -17.51 -0.91
C TYR A 32 3.80 -17.25 0.58
N PHE A 33 3.69 -16.00 1.02
CA PHE A 33 3.83 -15.66 2.45
C PHE A 33 2.70 -16.30 3.27
N LYS A 34 1.48 -16.26 2.76
CA LYS A 34 0.32 -16.92 3.40
C LYS A 34 0.52 -18.42 3.53
N ASN A 35 1.02 -19.08 2.49
CA ASN A 35 1.32 -20.51 2.49
C ASN A 35 2.46 -20.88 3.46
N LYS A 36 3.30 -19.91 3.83
CA LYS A 36 4.33 -20.04 4.86
C LYS A 36 3.84 -19.67 6.25
N GLY A 37 2.56 -19.37 6.42
CA GLY A 37 1.91 -19.03 7.69
C GLY A 37 2.01 -17.56 8.08
N TYR A 38 2.44 -16.68 7.17
CA TYR A 38 2.46 -15.23 7.42
C TYR A 38 1.12 -14.58 7.11
N GLU A 39 0.73 -13.64 7.95
CA GLU A 39 -0.46 -12.82 7.82
C GLU A 39 -0.10 -11.34 7.96
N ILE A 40 -0.88 -10.45 7.36
CA ILE A 40 -0.70 -9.01 7.54
C ILE A 40 -1.09 -8.68 8.97
N LEU A 41 -0.13 -8.18 9.75
CA LEU A 41 -0.39 -7.65 11.09
C LEU A 41 -0.88 -6.22 10.98
N VAL A 42 -0.14 -5.38 10.25
CA VAL A 42 -0.43 -3.95 10.14
C VAL A 42 0.25 -3.35 8.90
N ILE A 43 -0.36 -2.31 8.34
CA ILE A 43 0.13 -1.57 7.17
C ILE A 43 0.46 -0.14 7.60
N GLU A 44 1.63 0.36 7.21
CA GLU A 44 2.18 1.70 7.54
C GLU A 44 2.07 2.08 9.03
N PRO A 45 2.49 1.22 9.96
CA PRO A 45 2.43 1.57 11.37
C PRO A 45 3.44 2.66 11.71
N GLU A 46 3.05 3.60 12.56
CA GLU A 46 4.01 4.47 13.24
C GLU A 46 4.66 3.73 14.39
N MET A 47 5.98 3.62 14.32
CA MET A 47 6.75 2.92 15.34
C MET A 47 7.66 3.91 16.06
N THR A 48 7.45 4.11 17.36
CA THR A 48 8.26 5.04 18.16
C THR A 48 9.50 4.33 18.67
N LEU A 49 10.66 4.94 18.46
CA LEU A 49 11.91 4.44 19.04
C LEU A 49 11.91 4.62 20.57
N PRO A 50 12.32 3.61 21.34
CA PRO A 50 12.46 3.73 22.77
C PRO A 50 13.47 4.83 23.17
N PRO A 51 13.20 5.59 24.23
CA PRO A 51 14.08 6.70 24.67
C PRO A 51 15.54 6.30 24.87
N ARG A 52 15.79 5.06 25.32
CA ARG A 52 17.16 4.53 25.48
C ARG A 52 17.90 4.43 24.14
N HIS A 53 17.23 3.97 23.06
CA HIS A 53 17.83 3.89 21.73
C HIS A 53 18.08 5.29 21.16
N VAL A 54 17.11 6.19 21.32
CA VAL A 54 17.25 7.60 20.93
C VAL A 54 18.48 8.23 21.59
N ASN A 55 18.67 8.01 22.91
CA ASN A 55 19.82 8.53 23.65
C ASN A 55 21.15 7.97 23.11
N VAL A 56 21.24 6.66 22.87
CA VAL A 56 22.45 6.03 22.32
C VAL A 56 22.77 6.53 20.92
N LEU A 57 21.78 6.65 20.04
CA LEU A 57 21.97 7.17 18.69
C LEU A 57 22.47 8.62 18.71
N ASN A 58 21.87 9.46 19.56
CA ASN A 58 22.28 10.86 19.73
C ASN A 58 23.71 10.98 20.29
N GLN A 59 24.07 10.20 21.31
CA GLN A 59 25.41 10.20 21.90
C GLN A 59 26.51 9.81 20.88
N ASN A 60 26.16 8.98 19.90
CA ASN A 60 27.08 8.55 18.85
C ASN A 60 26.95 9.39 17.55
N ASN A 61 26.20 10.48 17.55
CA ASN A 61 25.94 11.33 16.39
C ASN A 61 25.34 10.59 15.18
N ILE A 62 24.54 9.55 15.43
CA ILE A 62 23.85 8.79 14.40
C ILE A 62 22.52 9.47 14.10
N GLN A 63 22.32 9.85 12.86
CA GLN A 63 21.08 10.48 12.42
C GLN A 63 19.99 9.44 12.22
N PHE A 64 18.76 9.69 12.67
CA PHE A 64 17.63 8.76 12.63
C PHE A 64 16.30 9.50 12.46
N ILE A 65 15.21 8.76 12.33
CA ILE A 65 13.82 9.24 12.36
C ILE A 65 13.17 8.68 13.63
N ASP A 66 12.55 9.55 14.44
CA ASP A 66 11.91 9.14 15.69
C ASP A 66 10.75 8.15 15.50
N ASN A 67 9.96 8.37 14.46
CA ASN A 67 8.79 7.53 14.14
C ASN A 67 8.91 6.95 12.72
N PRO A 68 9.75 5.94 12.47
CA PRO A 68 9.84 5.30 11.18
C PRO A 68 8.56 4.49 10.90
N LYS A 69 8.17 4.46 9.63
CA LYS A 69 6.95 3.78 9.14
C LYS A 69 7.35 2.74 8.11
N PRO A 70 7.45 1.46 8.46
CA PRO A 70 7.58 0.42 7.44
C PRO A 70 6.27 0.30 6.65
N GLU A 71 6.36 -0.12 5.39
CA GLU A 71 5.19 -0.30 4.53
C GLU A 71 4.22 -1.35 5.10
N VAL A 72 4.76 -2.48 5.58
CA VAL A 72 3.96 -3.54 6.18
C VAL A 72 4.75 -4.38 7.16
N ILE A 73 4.08 -4.86 8.21
CA ILE A 73 4.59 -5.90 9.09
C ILE A 73 3.69 -7.14 8.94
N LEU A 74 4.33 -8.26 8.62
CA LEU A 74 3.71 -9.57 8.61
C LEU A 74 4.09 -10.32 9.89
N ILE A 75 3.19 -11.18 10.37
CA ILE A 75 3.41 -12.06 11.52
C ILE A 75 3.16 -13.52 11.14
N ASN A 76 4.01 -14.41 11.65
CA ASN A 76 3.75 -15.84 11.69
C ASN A 76 3.55 -16.27 13.15
N ASN A 77 2.31 -16.51 13.52
CA ASN A 77 1.94 -16.83 14.90
C ASN A 77 2.46 -18.21 15.35
N GLU A 78 2.61 -19.17 14.44
CA GLU A 78 3.12 -20.52 14.75
C GLU A 78 4.64 -20.49 14.99
N LYS A 79 5.39 -19.83 14.10
CA LYS A 79 6.85 -19.71 14.18
C LYS A 79 7.30 -18.58 15.12
N LYS A 80 6.37 -17.72 15.56
CA LYS A 80 6.65 -16.53 16.37
C LYS A 80 7.68 -15.60 15.69
N ASN A 81 7.47 -15.33 14.39
CA ASN A 81 8.36 -14.50 13.58
C ASN A 81 7.63 -13.29 13.04
N PHE A 82 8.30 -12.15 13.02
CA PHE A 82 7.90 -10.98 12.24
C PHE A 82 8.69 -10.90 10.92
N LEU A 83 8.05 -10.35 9.92
CA LEU A 83 8.66 -9.97 8.66
C LEU A 83 8.25 -8.53 8.34
N THR A 84 9.23 -7.62 8.35
CA THR A 84 9.01 -6.21 8.00
C THR A 84 9.36 -5.98 6.55
N ILE A 85 8.53 -5.24 5.85
CA ILE A 85 8.69 -4.93 4.44
C ILE A 85 8.78 -3.42 4.25
N GLU A 86 9.76 -3.01 3.44
CA GLU A 86 9.94 -1.64 2.99
C GLU A 86 10.20 -1.64 1.49
N CYS A 87 9.42 -0.92 0.71
CA CYS A 87 9.52 -0.87 -0.75
C CYS A 87 10.26 0.39 -1.21
N LYS A 88 11.28 0.22 -2.04
CA LYS A 88 12.08 1.33 -2.59
C LYS A 88 12.19 1.19 -4.11
N ASN A 89 12.27 2.30 -4.79
CA ASN A 89 12.47 2.34 -6.25
C ASN A 89 13.95 2.43 -6.65
N GLN A 90 14.84 2.77 -5.71
CA GLN A 90 16.27 2.93 -5.96
C GLN A 90 17.11 2.71 -4.71
N CYS A 91 18.39 2.39 -4.91
CA CYS A 91 19.38 2.45 -3.83
C CYS A 91 19.54 3.88 -3.35
N PHE A 92 19.60 4.06 -2.05
CA PHE A 92 20.03 5.31 -1.45
C PHE A 92 21.50 5.24 -1.00
N ASN A 93 22.15 6.39 -0.96
CA ASN A 93 23.54 6.46 -0.52
C ASN A 93 23.62 6.34 0.99
N LEU A 94 24.15 5.23 1.49
CA LEU A 94 24.35 5.00 2.92
C LEU A 94 25.49 5.84 3.52
N ASP A 95 26.40 6.34 2.67
CA ASP A 95 27.49 7.20 3.10
C ASP A 95 27.01 8.62 3.40
N ASP A 96 25.86 9.05 2.82
CA ASP A 96 25.25 10.34 3.14
C ASP A 96 24.30 10.21 4.34
N LYS A 97 24.85 10.51 5.52
CA LYS A 97 24.16 10.41 6.81
C LYS A 97 22.94 11.35 6.94
N ASN A 98 22.83 12.36 6.09
CA ASN A 98 21.80 13.39 6.20
C ASN A 98 20.55 13.11 5.36
N THR A 99 20.60 12.15 4.45
CA THR A 99 19.41 11.83 3.66
C THR A 99 18.30 11.21 4.53
N ARG A 100 17.05 11.49 4.19
CA ARG A 100 15.89 10.91 4.88
C ARG A 100 15.94 9.37 4.84
N SER A 101 16.35 8.80 3.72
CA SER A 101 16.44 7.35 3.54
C SER A 101 17.49 6.71 4.45
N THR A 102 18.66 7.33 4.62
CA THR A 102 19.69 6.85 5.56
C THR A 102 19.20 6.94 7.00
N LYS A 103 18.57 8.05 7.38
CA LYS A 103 17.98 8.22 8.72
C LYS A 103 16.91 7.17 9.00
N GLN A 104 16.04 6.88 8.03
CA GLN A 104 15.01 5.85 8.12
C GLN A 104 15.64 4.46 8.28
N ALA A 105 16.69 4.15 7.50
CA ALA A 105 17.40 2.89 7.61
C ALA A 105 17.99 2.68 9.00
N ASN A 106 18.65 3.69 9.57
CA ASN A 106 19.18 3.63 10.93
C ASN A 106 18.09 3.34 11.96
N SER A 107 16.91 3.95 11.81
CA SER A 107 15.77 3.68 12.69
C SER A 107 15.28 2.24 12.56
N PHE A 108 15.11 1.73 11.34
CA PHE A 108 14.66 0.35 11.12
C PHE A 108 15.66 -0.70 11.65
N LEU A 109 16.95 -0.41 11.58
CA LEU A 109 17.99 -1.35 12.02
C LEU A 109 18.02 -1.56 13.54
N VAL A 110 17.57 -0.60 14.35
CA VAL A 110 17.50 -0.76 15.81
C VAL A 110 16.20 -1.43 16.30
N TYR A 111 15.22 -1.64 15.43
CA TYR A 111 14.05 -2.43 15.77
C TYR A 111 14.40 -3.90 15.92
N ASN A 112 13.75 -4.56 16.87
CA ASN A 112 13.84 -5.99 17.08
C ASN A 112 12.47 -6.60 17.36
N ALA A 113 12.40 -7.91 17.52
CA ALA A 113 11.14 -8.61 17.74
C ALA A 113 10.45 -8.16 19.05
N ASP A 114 11.21 -7.86 20.08
CA ASP A 114 10.65 -7.46 21.37
C ASP A 114 9.95 -6.09 21.27
N LEU A 115 10.58 -5.13 20.58
CA LEU A 115 10.00 -3.80 20.36
C LEU A 115 8.69 -3.85 19.56
N ILE A 116 8.64 -4.71 18.54
CA ILE A 116 7.42 -4.91 17.75
C ILE A 116 6.36 -5.62 18.57
N SER A 117 6.76 -6.65 19.35
CA SER A 117 5.88 -7.37 20.26
C SER A 117 5.21 -6.45 21.28
N GLU A 118 5.99 -5.55 21.89
CA GLU A 118 5.48 -4.55 22.83
C GLU A 118 4.51 -3.58 22.14
N SER A 119 4.86 -3.12 20.93
CA SER A 119 4.03 -2.15 20.20
C SER A 119 2.67 -2.69 19.78
N PHE A 120 2.58 -3.98 19.47
CA PHE A 120 1.35 -4.60 18.94
C PHE A 120 0.74 -5.66 19.86
N GLY A 121 1.29 -5.86 21.05
CA GLY A 121 0.76 -6.83 22.03
C GLY A 121 0.82 -8.28 21.57
N VAL A 122 1.80 -8.63 20.73
CA VAL A 122 1.98 -9.97 20.17
C VAL A 122 3.38 -10.50 20.46
N GLU A 123 3.52 -11.81 20.70
CA GLU A 123 4.81 -12.42 20.97
C GLU A 123 5.50 -12.86 19.68
N ALA A 124 6.79 -12.48 19.53
CA ALA A 124 7.67 -13.05 18.53
C ALA A 124 9.08 -13.25 19.05
N LYS A 125 9.76 -14.27 18.53
CA LYS A 125 11.12 -14.64 18.95
C LYS A 125 12.17 -14.13 17.98
N ASN A 126 11.80 -14.02 16.71
CA ASN A 126 12.71 -13.66 15.65
C ASN A 126 12.14 -12.51 14.81
N PHE A 127 13.05 -11.74 14.25
CA PHE A 127 12.73 -10.64 13.37
C PHE A 127 13.45 -10.86 12.05
N CYS A 128 12.70 -10.95 10.97
CA CYS A 128 13.26 -11.01 9.65
C CYS A 128 13.33 -9.59 9.10
N GLY A 129 14.49 -9.21 8.63
CA GLY A 129 14.78 -7.84 8.27
C GLY A 129 13.95 -7.20 7.16
N LEU A 130 14.47 -6.12 6.62
CA LEU A 130 13.87 -5.40 5.53
C LEU A 130 13.86 -6.25 4.26
N LEU A 131 12.73 -6.25 3.57
CA LEU A 131 12.58 -6.87 2.25
C LEU A 131 12.32 -5.80 1.19
N ASN A 132 12.61 -6.21 -0.03
CA ASN A 132 12.20 -5.54 -1.24
C ASN A 132 12.79 -4.14 -1.44
N TYR A 133 14.07 -4.15 -1.74
CA TYR A 133 14.71 -3.03 -2.40
C TYR A 133 14.78 -3.31 -3.89
N ASN A 134 14.10 -2.51 -4.70
CA ASN A 134 14.10 -2.66 -6.14
C ASN A 134 15.30 -1.94 -6.75
N PHE A 135 16.27 -2.73 -7.26
CA PHE A 135 17.46 -2.18 -7.88
C PHE A 135 17.58 -2.66 -9.32
N VAL A 136 17.94 -1.74 -10.19
CA VAL A 136 18.12 -2.01 -11.62
C VAL A 136 19.34 -2.86 -11.91
N LYS A 137 20.34 -2.85 -11.00
CA LYS A 137 21.60 -3.59 -11.16
C LYS A 137 21.87 -4.47 -9.95
N SER A 138 22.00 -5.77 -10.17
CA SER A 138 22.28 -6.76 -9.14
C SER A 138 23.55 -6.47 -8.32
N ASP A 139 24.60 -5.91 -8.96
CA ASP A 139 25.86 -5.58 -8.30
C ASP A 139 25.70 -4.52 -7.20
N TYR A 140 24.84 -3.53 -7.43
CA TYR A 140 24.53 -2.52 -6.43
C TYR A 140 23.72 -3.09 -5.27
N LEU A 141 22.85 -4.04 -5.55
CA LEU A 141 22.03 -4.69 -4.54
C LEU A 141 22.89 -5.47 -3.53
N ALA A 142 23.88 -6.24 -3.99
CA ALA A 142 24.78 -6.98 -3.13
C ALA A 142 25.55 -6.04 -2.19
N LYS A 143 26.19 -5.00 -2.74
CA LYS A 143 26.92 -4.00 -1.96
C LYS A 143 26.03 -3.27 -0.96
N PHE A 144 24.83 -2.88 -1.37
CA PHE A 144 23.85 -2.24 -0.50
C PHE A 144 23.48 -3.16 0.66
N THR A 145 23.17 -4.43 0.37
CA THR A 145 22.80 -5.43 1.37
C THR A 145 23.90 -5.63 2.40
N GLU A 146 25.15 -5.81 1.95
CA GLU A 146 26.30 -5.96 2.83
C GLU A 146 26.49 -4.73 3.74
N THR A 147 26.41 -3.53 3.16
CA THR A 147 26.59 -2.28 3.90
C THR A 147 25.51 -2.09 4.97
N ILE A 148 24.24 -2.34 4.63
CA ILE A 148 23.14 -2.17 5.60
C ILE A 148 23.19 -3.22 6.72
N ILE A 149 23.69 -4.42 6.44
CA ILE A 149 23.91 -5.45 7.45
C ILE A 149 25.04 -5.05 8.40
N GLU A 150 26.13 -4.53 7.86
CA GLU A 150 27.24 -4.02 8.68
C GLU A 150 26.77 -2.88 9.59
N MET A 151 26.01 -1.94 9.06
CA MET A 151 25.37 -0.88 9.87
C MET A 151 24.51 -1.46 10.99
N GLY A 152 23.67 -2.46 10.70
CA GLY A 152 22.80 -3.10 11.70
C GLY A 152 23.59 -3.78 12.80
N ARG A 153 24.69 -4.49 12.47
CA ARG A 153 25.58 -5.09 13.46
C ARG A 153 26.24 -4.05 14.36
N ASN A 154 26.74 -2.96 13.76
CA ASN A 154 27.37 -1.88 14.50
C ASN A 154 26.38 -1.19 15.43
N LEU A 155 25.17 -0.91 14.97
CA LEU A 155 24.10 -0.36 15.81
C LEU A 155 23.72 -1.30 16.94
N GLY A 156 23.62 -2.61 16.69
CA GLY A 156 23.34 -3.62 17.72
C GLY A 156 24.37 -3.63 18.83
N LEU A 157 25.64 -3.48 18.51
CA LEU A 157 26.70 -3.33 19.51
C LEU A 157 26.55 -2.06 20.33
N LEU A 158 26.17 -0.94 19.71
CA LEU A 158 25.98 0.33 20.39
C LEU A 158 24.77 0.32 21.33
N VAL A 159 23.65 -0.26 20.91
CA VAL A 159 22.44 -0.34 21.77
C VAL A 159 22.49 -1.55 22.72
N ASN A 160 23.48 -2.40 22.59
CA ASN A 160 23.66 -3.63 23.36
C ASN A 160 22.45 -4.57 23.28
N GLU A 161 21.87 -4.69 22.08
CA GLU A 161 20.70 -5.51 21.81
C GLU A 161 20.79 -6.15 20.41
N LYS A 162 19.96 -7.18 20.22
CA LYS A 162 19.78 -7.79 18.91
C LYS A 162 19.04 -6.81 17.99
N THR A 163 19.65 -6.43 16.89
CA THR A 163 19.05 -5.56 15.89
C THR A 163 18.41 -6.35 14.77
N ASN A 164 17.60 -5.67 13.97
CA ASN A 164 17.09 -6.17 12.72
C ASN A 164 18.23 -6.26 11.70
N LEU A 165 18.63 -7.47 11.37
CA LEU A 165 19.61 -7.73 10.31
C LEU A 165 18.86 -7.88 8.99
N PRO A 166 18.91 -6.89 8.09
CA PRO A 166 18.08 -6.88 6.90
C PRO A 166 18.52 -7.93 5.88
N SER A 167 17.54 -8.49 5.23
CA SER A 167 17.67 -9.13 3.94
C SER A 167 17.11 -8.21 2.87
N THR A 168 17.47 -8.42 1.62
CA THR A 168 16.94 -7.66 0.50
C THR A 168 16.27 -8.58 -0.49
N SER A 169 15.31 -8.03 -1.24
CA SER A 169 14.64 -8.74 -2.31
C SER A 169 14.39 -7.83 -3.50
N TYR A 170 14.08 -8.40 -4.63
CA TYR A 170 13.71 -7.66 -5.83
C TYR A 170 12.82 -8.52 -6.71
N PHE A 171 11.97 -7.85 -7.48
CA PHE A 171 11.20 -8.49 -8.52
C PHE A 171 12.02 -8.57 -9.81
N SER A 172 11.82 -9.63 -10.57
CA SER A 172 12.39 -9.77 -11.92
C SER A 172 11.42 -10.47 -12.85
N GLU A 173 11.45 -10.10 -14.11
CA GLU A 173 10.67 -10.72 -15.17
C GLU A 173 11.56 -11.68 -15.97
N LYS A 174 11.08 -12.89 -16.19
CA LYS A 174 11.74 -13.88 -17.02
C LYS A 174 10.71 -14.83 -17.64
N ASP A 175 10.81 -15.08 -18.94
CA ASP A 175 9.99 -16.04 -19.68
C ASP A 175 8.47 -15.85 -19.43
N ASN A 176 8.01 -14.60 -19.52
CA ASN A 176 6.62 -14.20 -19.21
C ASN A 176 6.16 -14.55 -17.79
N ASN A 177 7.06 -14.57 -16.83
CA ASN A 177 6.73 -14.77 -15.43
C ASN A 177 7.39 -13.69 -14.59
N LEU A 178 6.69 -13.28 -13.53
CA LEU A 178 7.21 -12.42 -12.48
C LEU A 178 7.73 -13.29 -11.33
N PHE A 179 8.93 -13.00 -10.88
CA PHE A 179 9.59 -13.66 -9.76
C PHE A 179 9.94 -12.65 -8.67
N LEU A 180 9.83 -13.10 -7.42
CA LEU A 180 10.44 -12.46 -6.26
C LEU A 180 11.73 -13.20 -5.92
N ASN A 181 12.85 -12.48 -5.89
CA ASN A 181 14.17 -13.01 -5.57
C ASN A 181 14.62 -12.50 -4.21
N PHE A 182 15.17 -13.36 -3.39
CA PHE A 182 15.69 -13.01 -2.07
C PHE A 182 17.22 -13.06 -2.07
N MET A 183 17.82 -12.03 -1.45
CA MET A 183 19.24 -12.01 -1.09
C MET A 183 19.31 -12.04 0.43
N ASP A 184 19.78 -13.16 0.95
CA ASP A 184 19.84 -13.40 2.40
C ASP A 184 21.26 -13.79 2.85
N PRO A 185 22.22 -12.85 2.84
CA PRO A 185 23.60 -13.13 3.22
C PRO A 185 23.78 -13.49 4.71
N ASN A 186 22.74 -13.29 5.53
CA ASN A 186 22.74 -13.67 6.95
C ASN A 186 22.06 -15.01 7.23
N ASN A 187 21.51 -15.67 6.24
CA ASN A 187 20.64 -16.85 6.36
C ASN A 187 19.39 -16.66 7.24
N SER A 188 18.99 -15.41 7.52
CA SER A 188 17.82 -15.10 8.37
C SER A 188 16.52 -15.57 7.75
N LEU A 189 16.39 -15.48 6.41
CA LEU A 189 15.25 -16.00 5.67
C LEU A 189 15.31 -17.51 5.46
N SER A 190 16.52 -18.08 5.39
CA SER A 190 16.72 -19.54 5.28
C SER A 190 16.24 -20.26 6.54
N ASP A 191 16.40 -19.66 7.70
CA ASP A 191 15.91 -20.18 8.99
C ASP A 191 14.38 -20.32 9.03
N ILE A 192 13.66 -19.57 8.19
CA ILE A 192 12.20 -19.65 8.05
C ILE A 192 11.75 -20.40 6.79
N ASP A 193 12.66 -21.11 6.16
CA ASP A 193 12.40 -21.96 4.99
C ASP A 193 11.87 -21.17 3.78
N PHE A 194 12.46 -20.01 3.49
CA PHE A 194 12.19 -19.27 2.25
C PHE A 194 13.08 -19.79 1.11
N LYS A 195 12.49 -19.84 -0.09
CA LYS A 195 13.23 -20.15 -1.31
C LYS A 195 13.94 -18.90 -1.83
N ASN A 196 15.14 -19.05 -2.39
CA ASN A 196 15.88 -17.93 -2.97
C ASN A 196 15.13 -17.22 -4.11
N GLN A 197 14.28 -17.94 -4.83
CA GLN A 197 13.45 -17.40 -5.90
C GLN A 197 12.06 -18.03 -5.84
N VAL A 198 11.04 -17.20 -5.99
CA VAL A 198 9.63 -17.58 -5.96
C VAL A 198 8.92 -17.00 -7.16
N LYS A 199 8.23 -17.84 -7.93
CA LYS A 199 7.32 -17.38 -8.96
C LYS A 199 6.12 -16.71 -8.31
N VAL A 200 5.86 -15.46 -8.68
CA VAL A 200 4.73 -14.66 -8.18
C VAL A 200 3.50 -14.87 -9.02
N MET A 201 3.62 -14.70 -10.35
CA MET A 201 2.52 -14.83 -11.29
C MET A 201 3.02 -15.05 -12.73
N ASN A 202 2.11 -15.46 -13.62
CA ASN A 202 2.33 -15.42 -15.06
C ASN A 202 2.03 -14.01 -15.57
N LEU A 203 2.84 -13.52 -16.50
CA LEU A 203 2.64 -12.29 -17.24
C LEU A 203 2.16 -12.65 -18.64
N GLU A 204 0.88 -12.58 -18.87
CA GLU A 204 0.32 -12.74 -20.21
C GLU A 204 0.29 -11.38 -20.91
N LYS A 205 0.25 -11.41 -22.28
CA LYS A 205 0.29 -10.20 -23.09
C LYS A 205 -0.84 -9.20 -22.77
N ASP A 206 -1.95 -9.71 -22.22
CA ASP A 206 -3.16 -8.97 -21.86
C ASP A 206 -3.42 -8.97 -20.33
N THR A 207 -2.37 -9.13 -19.51
CA THR A 207 -2.52 -9.12 -18.05
C THR A 207 -3.14 -7.80 -17.60
N ILE A 208 -4.33 -7.87 -17.00
CA ILE A 208 -5.03 -6.70 -16.46
C ILE A 208 -4.40 -6.35 -15.12
N ILE A 209 -3.78 -5.17 -15.02
CA ILE A 209 -3.05 -4.73 -13.82
C ILE A 209 -3.98 -4.11 -12.77
N ALA A 210 -5.12 -3.54 -13.18
CA ALA A 210 -6.06 -2.86 -12.28
C ALA A 210 -6.47 -3.68 -11.03
N PRO A 211 -6.74 -5.00 -11.12
CA PRO A 211 -7.06 -5.82 -9.96
C PRO A 211 -5.90 -6.00 -8.99
N LEU A 212 -4.64 -5.79 -9.43
CA LEU A 212 -3.46 -5.91 -8.56
C LEU A 212 -3.44 -4.86 -7.45
N TYR A 213 -4.01 -3.69 -7.68
CA TYR A 213 -4.04 -2.62 -6.68
C TYR A 213 -5.01 -2.94 -5.53
N LEU A 214 -4.52 -3.49 -4.43
CA LEU A 214 -5.22 -3.52 -3.14
C LEU A 214 -5.23 -2.12 -2.52
N ILE A 215 -4.07 -1.46 -2.60
CA ILE A 215 -3.85 -0.06 -2.23
C ILE A 215 -3.59 0.71 -3.52
N PRO A 216 -4.54 1.49 -4.03
CA PRO A 216 -4.36 2.23 -5.28
C PRO A 216 -3.62 3.56 -5.12
N LEU A 217 -3.50 4.05 -3.88
CA LEU A 217 -2.83 5.31 -3.53
C LEU A 217 -2.03 5.15 -2.25
N ASP A 218 -0.91 5.84 -2.16
CA ASP A 218 -0.19 6.08 -0.93
C ASP A 218 -0.08 7.58 -0.62
N SER A 219 0.45 7.93 0.54
CA SER A 219 0.63 9.32 0.99
C SER A 219 1.95 9.93 0.58
N SER A 220 2.84 9.18 -0.08
CA SER A 220 4.23 9.61 -0.35
C SER A 220 4.33 10.73 -1.38
N GLY A 221 3.24 11.03 -2.09
CA GLY A 221 3.19 12.06 -3.14
C GLY A 221 3.82 11.62 -4.46
N GLU A 222 4.47 10.47 -4.51
CA GLU A 222 4.86 9.79 -5.75
C GLU A 222 3.62 9.10 -6.29
N THR A 223 2.77 9.87 -6.96
CA THR A 223 1.52 9.34 -7.52
C THR A 223 1.82 8.38 -8.65
N ASP A 224 1.47 7.13 -8.44
CA ASP A 224 1.26 6.20 -9.53
C ASP A 224 0.00 6.64 -10.29
N GLU A 225 0.19 7.28 -11.46
CA GLU A 225 -0.92 7.79 -12.29
C GLU A 225 -1.96 6.69 -12.58
N TYR A 226 -1.51 5.45 -12.75
CA TYR A 226 -2.42 4.33 -13.01
C TYR A 226 -3.20 3.92 -11.76
N GLY A 227 -2.56 3.89 -10.61
CA GLY A 227 -3.23 3.66 -9.31
C GLY A 227 -4.28 4.73 -9.03
N GLU A 228 -4.01 6.00 -9.36
CA GLU A 228 -4.98 7.08 -9.24
C GLU A 228 -6.21 6.87 -10.14
N ILE A 229 -6.00 6.45 -11.39
CA ILE A 229 -7.10 6.09 -12.31
C ILE A 229 -7.94 4.94 -11.74
N VAL A 230 -7.29 3.89 -11.26
CA VAL A 230 -7.95 2.73 -10.63
C VAL A 230 -8.78 3.18 -9.43
N PHE A 231 -8.24 4.07 -8.60
CA PHE A 231 -8.92 4.60 -7.43
C PHE A 231 -10.22 5.32 -7.81
N TYR A 232 -10.16 6.27 -8.73
CA TYR A 232 -11.34 7.02 -9.15
C TYR A 232 -12.39 6.16 -9.84
N LYS A 233 -11.99 5.21 -10.67
CA LYS A 233 -12.92 4.24 -11.29
C LYS A 233 -13.64 3.39 -10.23
N ARG A 234 -12.91 2.94 -9.20
CA ARG A 234 -13.52 2.19 -8.10
C ARG A 234 -14.45 3.05 -7.27
N LEU A 235 -14.08 4.31 -6.96
CA LEU A 235 -14.96 5.25 -6.26
C LEU A 235 -16.27 5.45 -7.03
N LYS A 236 -16.19 5.75 -8.33
CA LYS A 236 -17.37 5.92 -9.19
C LYS A 236 -18.24 4.67 -9.23
N SER A 237 -17.62 3.51 -9.40
CA SER A 237 -18.33 2.23 -9.43
C SER A 237 -19.04 1.94 -8.10
N ASN A 238 -18.37 2.15 -6.95
CA ASN A 238 -18.96 1.90 -5.64
C ASN A 238 -20.05 2.91 -5.30
N PHE A 239 -19.90 4.18 -5.69
CA PHE A 239 -20.99 5.15 -5.58
C PHE A 239 -22.20 4.74 -6.44
N GLY A 240 -21.98 4.21 -7.64
CA GLY A 240 -23.04 3.64 -8.47
C GLY A 240 -23.73 2.44 -7.82
N VAL A 241 -22.98 1.58 -7.13
CA VAL A 241 -23.54 0.47 -6.33
C VAL A 241 -24.37 1.01 -5.19
N PHE A 242 -23.87 2.00 -4.45
CA PHE A 242 -24.61 2.67 -3.39
C PHE A 242 -25.95 3.23 -3.92
N LEU A 243 -25.94 4.02 -5.00
CA LEU A 243 -27.17 4.50 -5.64
C LEU A 243 -28.09 3.37 -6.09
N GLY A 244 -27.52 2.25 -6.56
CA GLY A 244 -28.26 1.06 -6.95
C GLY A 244 -28.99 0.36 -5.80
N GLN A 245 -28.47 0.49 -4.58
CA GLN A 245 -29.03 -0.11 -3.36
C GLN A 245 -30.05 0.79 -2.65
N LEU A 246 -30.14 2.07 -3.03
CA LEU A 246 -31.13 2.97 -2.45
C LEU A 246 -32.54 2.41 -2.70
N ASP A 247 -33.30 2.29 -1.64
CA ASP A 247 -34.72 1.96 -1.71
C ASP A 247 -35.52 3.07 -1.01
N TYR A 248 -36.54 3.53 -1.70
CA TYR A 248 -37.40 4.57 -1.14
C TYR A 248 -38.38 3.92 -0.18
N SER A 249 -38.33 4.29 1.08
CA SER A 249 -39.39 4.03 2.04
C SER A 249 -39.99 5.36 2.46
N ASP A 250 -41.31 5.43 2.54
CA ASP A 250 -42.08 6.64 2.88
C ASP A 250 -41.67 7.31 4.22
N ASN A 251 -40.75 6.69 4.96
CA ASN A 251 -40.20 7.17 6.22
C ASN A 251 -38.78 7.70 6.13
N ASN A 252 -38.10 7.65 4.96
CA ASN A 252 -36.71 8.08 4.80
C ASN A 252 -36.67 9.44 4.09
N GLU A 253 -36.71 10.50 4.89
CA GLU A 253 -36.49 11.86 4.40
C GLU A 253 -35.01 12.16 4.12
N GLU A 254 -34.08 11.40 4.73
CA GLU A 254 -32.65 11.66 4.66
C GLU A 254 -31.86 10.36 4.49
N ILE A 255 -31.05 10.32 3.44
CA ILE A 255 -30.16 9.19 3.15
C ILE A 255 -28.71 9.61 3.44
N ILE A 256 -28.06 8.93 4.35
CA ILE A 256 -26.66 9.19 4.72
C ILE A 256 -25.75 8.32 3.85
N LEU A 257 -24.80 8.97 3.18
CA LEU A 257 -23.65 8.35 2.54
C LEU A 257 -22.43 8.56 3.42
N ASP A 258 -21.97 7.52 4.10
CA ASP A 258 -20.69 7.53 4.81
C ASP A 258 -19.54 7.14 3.85
N ILE A 259 -18.54 8.03 3.72
CA ILE A 259 -17.44 7.82 2.76
C ILE A 259 -16.56 6.63 3.17
N GLU A 260 -16.37 6.40 4.45
CA GLU A 260 -15.50 5.33 4.94
C GLU A 260 -16.17 3.97 4.80
N THR A 261 -17.35 3.80 5.38
CA THR A 261 -18.03 2.50 5.45
C THR A 261 -18.72 2.11 4.15
N ASP A 262 -19.37 3.06 3.47
CA ASP A 262 -20.11 2.75 2.25
C ASP A 262 -19.24 2.70 1.01
N ILE A 263 -18.12 3.45 1.01
CA ILE A 263 -17.28 3.60 -0.18
C ILE A 263 -15.87 3.03 0.04
N LEU A 264 -15.07 3.58 0.98
CA LEU A 264 -13.65 3.27 1.04
C LEU A 264 -13.34 1.83 1.46
N GLU A 265 -14.11 1.24 2.35
CA GLU A 265 -13.96 -0.18 2.72
C GLU A 265 -14.22 -1.13 1.54
N ASN A 266 -15.05 -0.70 0.59
CA ASN A 266 -15.32 -1.45 -0.64
C ASN A 266 -14.28 -1.19 -1.74
N VAL A 267 -13.73 0.03 -1.79
CA VAL A 267 -12.68 0.43 -2.76
C VAL A 267 -11.33 -0.15 -2.41
N ILE A 268 -11.00 -0.18 -1.11
CA ILE A 268 -9.72 -0.63 -0.55
C ILE A 268 -9.99 -1.76 0.44
N LYS A 269 -9.96 -2.99 -0.03
CA LYS A 269 -10.33 -4.20 0.75
C LYS A 269 -9.58 -4.41 2.06
N ILE A 270 -8.43 -3.77 2.22
CA ILE A 270 -7.58 -3.84 3.42
C ILE A 270 -7.64 -2.56 4.25
N TRP A 271 -8.66 -1.72 4.02
CA TRP A 271 -8.83 -0.41 4.68
C TRP A 271 -8.75 -0.50 6.20
N ASN A 272 -9.39 -1.50 6.79
CA ASN A 272 -9.42 -1.67 8.24
C ASN A 272 -8.09 -2.18 8.85
N THR A 273 -7.21 -2.75 8.02
CA THR A 273 -5.86 -3.19 8.45
C THR A 273 -4.84 -2.05 8.35
N TRP A 274 -5.18 -0.97 7.69
CA TRP A 274 -4.31 0.19 7.52
C TRP A 274 -4.34 1.05 8.78
N SER A 275 -3.20 1.23 9.44
CA SER A 275 -3.13 1.91 10.73
C SER A 275 -2.79 3.40 10.64
N ASN A 276 -2.19 3.85 9.54
CA ASN A 276 -1.75 5.23 9.41
C ASN A 276 -2.92 6.20 9.24
N ALA A 277 -3.22 6.94 10.32
CA ALA A 277 -4.32 7.91 10.33
C ALA A 277 -4.12 9.07 9.34
N GLU A 278 -2.87 9.48 9.08
CA GLU A 278 -2.55 10.56 8.14
C GLU A 278 -2.82 10.13 6.71
N THR A 279 -2.35 8.93 6.33
CA THR A 279 -2.63 8.34 5.01
C THR A 279 -4.13 8.13 4.81
N LYS A 280 -4.82 7.56 5.80
CA LYS A 280 -6.29 7.42 5.74
C LYS A 280 -6.99 8.75 5.54
N ARG A 281 -6.60 9.79 6.28
CA ARG A 281 -7.16 11.14 6.13
C ARG A 281 -6.90 11.70 4.72
N PHE A 282 -5.70 11.53 4.19
CA PHE A 282 -5.35 11.95 2.83
C PHE A 282 -6.25 11.27 1.78
N ILE A 283 -6.40 9.96 1.84
CA ILE A 283 -7.23 9.18 0.93
C ILE A 283 -8.71 9.54 1.07
N ARG A 284 -9.20 9.70 2.30
CA ARG A 284 -10.58 10.14 2.58
C ARG A 284 -10.86 11.51 1.94
N ASN A 285 -9.94 12.46 2.08
CA ASN A 285 -10.07 13.78 1.47
C ASN A 285 -10.08 13.72 -0.07
N LYS A 286 -9.24 12.88 -0.68
CA LYS A 286 -9.28 12.66 -2.14
C LYS A 286 -10.61 12.05 -2.58
N ALA A 287 -11.12 11.04 -1.87
CA ALA A 287 -12.42 10.43 -2.15
C ALA A 287 -13.55 11.46 -2.03
N ARG A 288 -13.56 12.23 -0.93
CA ARG A 288 -14.54 13.29 -0.71
C ARG A 288 -14.56 14.31 -1.85
N ASN A 289 -13.40 14.81 -2.24
CA ASN A 289 -13.28 15.79 -3.32
C ASN A 289 -13.79 15.25 -4.67
N TYR A 290 -13.59 13.97 -4.92
CA TYR A 290 -14.07 13.32 -6.14
C TYR A 290 -15.59 13.10 -6.10
N LEU A 291 -16.11 12.55 -5.02
CA LEU A 291 -17.54 12.32 -4.83
C LEU A 291 -18.34 13.64 -4.83
N ASN A 292 -17.81 14.69 -4.21
CA ASN A 292 -18.44 16.01 -4.22
C ASN A 292 -18.67 16.54 -5.65
N LYS A 293 -17.75 16.28 -6.57
CA LYS A 293 -17.94 16.67 -7.98
C LYS A 293 -19.09 15.90 -8.62
N ILE A 294 -19.18 14.60 -8.39
CA ILE A 294 -20.27 13.76 -8.90
C ILE A 294 -21.61 14.25 -8.34
N ILE A 295 -21.68 14.35 -7.01
CA ILE A 295 -22.92 14.76 -6.29
C ILE A 295 -23.37 16.17 -6.71
N SER A 296 -22.42 17.11 -6.87
CA SER A 296 -22.74 18.47 -7.33
C SER A 296 -23.29 18.49 -8.77
N ILE A 297 -22.77 17.66 -9.66
CA ILE A 297 -23.28 17.54 -11.03
C ILE A 297 -24.71 16.97 -11.01
N LEU A 298 -24.95 15.96 -10.18
CA LEU A 298 -26.29 15.37 -10.03
C LEU A 298 -27.29 16.40 -9.48
N ALA A 299 -26.91 17.18 -8.46
CA ALA A 299 -27.77 18.22 -7.87
C ALA A 299 -28.05 19.40 -8.84
N GLN A 300 -27.17 19.65 -9.81
CA GLN A 300 -27.43 20.63 -10.85
C GLN A 300 -28.39 20.14 -11.94
N ASN A 301 -28.48 18.83 -12.12
CA ASN A 301 -29.24 18.22 -13.21
C ASN A 301 -30.62 17.69 -12.78
N ILE A 302 -30.86 17.57 -11.47
CA ILE A 302 -32.10 16.98 -10.90
C ILE A 302 -32.72 17.96 -9.94
N GLU A 303 -33.96 18.39 -10.23
CA GLU A 303 -34.64 19.48 -9.55
C GLU A 303 -35.02 19.11 -8.10
N ASP A 304 -35.43 17.87 -7.86
CA ASP A 304 -35.90 17.38 -6.55
C ASP A 304 -34.79 16.64 -5.76
N TYR A 305 -33.54 16.99 -6.01
CA TYR A 305 -32.35 16.41 -5.34
C TYR A 305 -31.49 17.49 -4.73
N ASN A 306 -31.26 17.35 -3.43
CA ASN A 306 -30.35 18.19 -2.64
C ASN A 306 -29.38 17.35 -1.85
N TYR A 307 -28.28 17.96 -1.43
CA TYR A 307 -27.32 17.32 -0.54
C TYR A 307 -26.67 18.31 0.42
N GLU A 308 -26.27 17.80 1.56
CA GLU A 308 -25.45 18.52 2.53
C GLU A 308 -24.17 17.75 2.83
N SER A 309 -23.05 18.47 2.95
CA SER A 309 -21.77 17.87 3.39
C SER A 309 -21.78 17.74 4.91
N ILE A 310 -21.63 16.54 5.42
CA ILE A 310 -21.52 16.23 6.84
C ILE A 310 -20.08 15.75 7.17
N ASN A 311 -19.75 15.58 8.46
CA ASN A 311 -18.40 15.27 8.90
C ASN A 311 -17.79 14.04 8.18
N ASP A 312 -18.55 12.96 8.08
CA ASP A 312 -18.05 11.69 7.55
C ASP A 312 -18.54 11.37 6.13
N GLY A 313 -19.33 12.27 5.52
CA GLY A 313 -19.89 12.02 4.19
C GLY A 313 -20.84 13.08 3.70
N TYR A 314 -21.99 12.62 3.23
CA TYR A 314 -23.06 13.45 2.68
C TYR A 314 -24.42 12.99 3.18
N SER A 315 -25.29 13.95 3.47
CA SER A 315 -26.73 13.74 3.58
C SER A 315 -27.36 14.02 2.23
N LEU A 316 -28.08 13.05 1.69
CA LEU A 316 -28.75 13.12 0.40
C LEU A 316 -30.27 13.25 0.66
N ASN A 317 -30.84 14.38 0.28
CA ASN A 317 -32.27 14.63 0.40
C ASN A 317 -32.97 14.26 -0.92
N ILE A 318 -33.83 13.27 -0.88
CA ILE A 318 -34.54 12.71 -2.02
C ILE A 318 -36.03 12.73 -1.73
N GLU A 319 -36.79 13.48 -2.52
CA GLU A 319 -38.21 13.71 -2.24
C GLU A 319 -39.10 12.51 -2.55
N ASP A 320 -38.76 11.74 -3.59
CA ASP A 320 -39.58 10.61 -4.00
C ASP A 320 -38.82 9.47 -4.72
N LYS A 321 -39.54 8.42 -5.04
CA LYS A 321 -38.99 7.24 -5.75
C LYS A 321 -38.55 7.55 -7.20
N SER A 322 -39.17 8.55 -7.84
CA SER A 322 -38.82 8.94 -9.21
C SER A 322 -37.48 9.61 -9.23
N THR A 323 -37.15 10.41 -8.21
CA THR A 323 -35.85 11.06 -8.01
C THR A 323 -34.71 10.05 -7.90
N ILE A 324 -34.91 8.91 -7.21
CA ILE A 324 -33.89 7.83 -7.17
C ILE A 324 -33.65 7.27 -8.58
N THR A 325 -34.70 7.06 -9.35
CA THR A 325 -34.58 6.54 -10.72
C THR A 325 -33.86 7.53 -11.62
N GLU A 326 -34.12 8.81 -11.44
CA GLU A 326 -33.45 9.90 -12.17
C GLU A 326 -31.98 10.02 -11.77
N LEU A 327 -31.66 9.95 -10.47
CA LEU A 327 -30.27 9.90 -9.95
C LEU A 327 -29.46 8.79 -10.61
N ARG A 328 -29.99 7.59 -10.68
CA ARG A 328 -29.33 6.44 -11.32
C ARG A 328 -29.10 6.69 -12.82
N LYS A 329 -30.06 7.27 -13.51
CA LYS A 329 -29.97 7.57 -14.93
C LYS A 329 -28.98 8.69 -15.22
N GLU A 330 -29.04 9.79 -14.46
CA GLU A 330 -28.11 10.92 -14.64
C GLU A 330 -26.68 10.54 -14.21
N PHE A 331 -26.51 9.73 -13.15
CA PHE A 331 -25.19 9.25 -12.75
C PHE A 331 -24.44 8.51 -13.87
N LEU A 332 -25.15 7.75 -14.71
CA LEU A 332 -24.53 7.07 -15.86
C LEU A 332 -23.96 8.03 -16.91
N LYS A 333 -24.44 9.28 -16.94
CA LYS A 333 -23.99 10.33 -17.87
C LYS A 333 -22.87 11.20 -17.27
N VAL A 334 -22.58 11.08 -15.95
CA VAL A 334 -21.57 11.89 -15.31
C VAL A 334 -20.20 11.54 -15.86
N GLU A 335 -19.54 12.51 -16.49
CA GLU A 335 -18.14 12.43 -16.92
C GLU A 335 -17.31 13.44 -16.11
N ILE A 336 -16.15 13.01 -15.62
CA ILE A 336 -15.24 13.87 -14.89
C ILE A 336 -13.97 14.06 -15.75
N LYS A 337 -13.77 15.27 -16.26
CA LYS A 337 -12.70 15.61 -17.20
C LYS A 337 -11.31 15.05 -16.81
N ARG A 338 -10.98 15.06 -15.52
CA ARG A 338 -9.68 14.56 -15.03
C ARG A 338 -9.51 13.04 -15.23
N GLU A 339 -10.59 12.29 -15.11
CA GLU A 339 -10.63 10.84 -15.39
C GLU A 339 -10.43 10.58 -16.88
N ASP A 340 -11.11 11.35 -17.72
CA ASP A 340 -11.00 11.24 -19.17
C ASP A 340 -9.64 11.68 -19.69
N GLU A 341 -9.02 12.71 -19.13
CA GLU A 341 -7.68 13.16 -19.50
C GLU A 341 -6.62 12.11 -19.12
N ALA A 342 -6.71 11.52 -17.94
CA ALA A 342 -5.82 10.46 -17.50
C ALA A 342 -5.99 9.19 -18.36
N ILE A 343 -7.24 8.81 -18.68
CA ILE A 343 -7.54 7.67 -19.57
C ILE A 343 -7.04 7.96 -21.00
N LYS A 344 -7.27 9.16 -21.54
CA LYS A 344 -6.78 9.56 -22.89
C LYS A 344 -5.26 9.58 -22.95
N LYS A 345 -4.60 10.14 -21.94
CA LYS A 345 -3.13 10.16 -21.87
C LYS A 345 -2.56 8.74 -21.83
N HIS A 346 -3.21 7.86 -21.12
CA HIS A 346 -2.84 6.46 -21.02
C HIS A 346 -3.08 5.69 -22.34
N GLN A 347 -4.21 5.92 -23.01
CA GLN A 347 -4.51 5.33 -24.32
C GLN A 347 -3.54 5.84 -25.40
N LEU A 348 -3.13 7.11 -25.34
CA LEU A 348 -2.13 7.69 -26.26
C LEU A 348 -0.74 7.07 -26.04
N SER A 349 -0.36 6.77 -24.78
CA SER A 349 0.91 6.09 -24.51
C SER A 349 0.93 4.64 -25.01
N LEU A 350 -0.22 3.96 -25.02
CA LEU A 350 -0.37 2.63 -25.62
C LEU A 350 -0.18 2.64 -27.13
N ASN A 351 -0.75 3.65 -27.82
CA ASN A 351 -0.67 3.76 -29.28
C ASN A 351 0.72 4.20 -29.78
N LEU A 352 1.50 4.91 -28.97
CA LEU A 352 2.87 5.30 -29.30
C LEU A 352 3.89 4.15 -29.20
N ASN A 353 3.57 3.11 -28.43
CA ASN A 353 4.42 1.93 -28.28
C ASN A 353 4.10 0.82 -29.32
N GLU A 354 3.10 1.01 -30.17
CA GLU A 354 2.76 0.11 -31.27
C GLU A 354 3.33 0.56 -32.63
N GLN A 355 4.02 1.71 -32.69
CA GLN A 355 4.75 2.21 -33.86
C GLN A 355 6.26 2.03 -33.67
#